data_d0ccd7f6a1e8d5d4c20a559e90ad5ae4
#
_entry.id   d0ccd7f6a1e8d5d4c20a559e90ad5ae4
#
_cell.length_a   1.000
_cell.length_b   1.000
_cell.length_c   1.000
_cell.angle_alpha   90.00
_cell.angle_beta   90.00
_cell.angle_gamma   90.00
#
_symmetry.space_group_name_H-M   'P 1'
#
loop_
_entity.id
_entity.type
_entity.pdbx_description
1 polymer ?
#
loop_
_entity_poly.entity_id
_entity_poly.type
_entity_poly.pdbx_seq_one_letter_code
_entity_poly.pdbx_strand_id
1 'polypeptide(L)'
;MEIHGFNKTTLLDYPEHIAATVFTEGCNFRCPFCHNGELVLDPGCQPSVPEEEVLAYLKKRQGILQGVCITGGEPTLQRDLRKFLQKIKELEYPIKLDTNGYMPGVLWELLQEHLIDYVAMDIKASRDNYARAAGLPHMEISRIEESIGILKSSGIPYAFRTTVVKGIHTVGEFKEIGRWIEGCPAYYLQSYQENDNCLYRMTQTAESNAVKPSGAELFGAFSREELEQMAELVRKYVGKVVLRGVVGT
;
A
#
# COMPACT_ATOMS: atom_id res chain seq x y z
N MET A 1 3.91 4.09 -19.27
CA MET A 1 3.68 4.33 -17.83
C MET A 1 5.00 4.70 -17.18
N GLU A 2 5.02 5.66 -16.26
CA GLU A 2 6.23 6.03 -15.52
C GLU A 2 6.53 5.00 -14.42
N ILE A 3 7.64 4.28 -14.58
CA ILE A 3 8.11 3.24 -13.65
C ILE A 3 9.40 3.74 -13.03
N HIS A 4 9.44 3.84 -11.71
CA HIS A 4 10.59 4.36 -10.96
C HIS A 4 11.24 3.34 -10.04
N GLY A 5 10.86 2.07 -10.16
CA GLY A 5 11.51 0.95 -9.50
C GLY A 5 11.03 -0.37 -10.07
N PHE A 6 11.95 -1.30 -10.15
CA PHE A 6 11.67 -2.66 -10.63
C PHE A 6 12.44 -3.69 -9.82
N ASN A 7 11.74 -4.36 -8.92
CA ASN A 7 12.28 -5.51 -8.20
C ASN A 7 12.04 -6.77 -9.03
N LYS A 8 13.12 -7.31 -9.56
CA LYS A 8 13.09 -8.44 -10.51
C LYS A 8 12.54 -9.73 -9.91
N THR A 9 12.65 -9.92 -8.58
CA THR A 9 12.16 -11.13 -7.91
C THR A 9 11.86 -10.83 -6.44
N THR A 10 10.65 -11.16 -6.00
CA THR A 10 10.20 -11.04 -4.61
C THR A 10 9.42 -12.28 -4.21
N LEU A 11 9.50 -12.63 -2.92
CA LEU A 11 8.70 -13.69 -2.27
C LEU A 11 7.70 -13.09 -1.26
N LEU A 12 7.66 -11.75 -1.15
CA LEU A 12 6.90 -11.06 -0.10
C LEU A 12 5.72 -10.26 -0.64
N ASP A 13 5.86 -9.71 -1.87
CA ASP A 13 4.92 -8.72 -2.38
C ASP A 13 3.65 -9.32 -2.96
N TYR A 14 3.69 -10.58 -3.40
CA TYR A 14 2.51 -11.29 -3.87
C TYR A 14 2.35 -12.61 -3.06
N PRO A 15 1.30 -12.75 -2.24
CA PRO A 15 1.12 -13.95 -1.42
C PRO A 15 1.18 -15.23 -2.27
N GLU A 16 1.97 -16.21 -1.83
CA GLU A 16 2.11 -17.54 -2.45
C GLU A 16 2.70 -17.55 -3.88
N HIS A 17 3.26 -16.42 -4.35
CA HIS A 17 3.84 -16.29 -5.68
C HIS A 17 5.29 -15.81 -5.63
N ILE A 18 6.12 -16.38 -6.49
CA ILE A 18 7.39 -15.79 -6.88
C ILE A 18 7.05 -14.68 -7.89
N ALA A 19 7.17 -13.42 -7.51
CA ALA A 19 6.70 -12.32 -8.32
C ALA A 19 7.80 -11.31 -8.65
N ALA A 20 7.57 -10.49 -9.66
CA ALA A 20 8.28 -9.23 -9.84
C ALA A 20 7.42 -8.08 -9.30
N THR A 21 8.08 -6.99 -8.85
CA THR A 21 7.37 -5.81 -8.35
C THR A 21 7.74 -4.58 -9.15
N VAL A 22 6.73 -3.86 -9.64
CA VAL A 22 6.84 -2.60 -10.38
C VAL A 22 6.39 -1.47 -9.47
N PHE A 23 7.22 -0.43 -9.33
CA PHE A 23 6.94 0.75 -8.51
C PHE A 23 6.62 1.94 -9.41
N THR A 24 5.44 2.51 -9.23
CA THR A 24 5.01 3.74 -9.90
C THR A 24 5.38 4.97 -9.07
N GLU A 25 5.51 6.12 -9.70
CA GLU A 25 5.72 7.39 -9.02
C GLU A 25 4.41 8.10 -8.67
N GLY A 26 4.54 9.11 -7.82
CA GLY A 26 3.43 9.98 -7.43
C GLY A 26 2.41 9.30 -6.53
N CYS A 27 1.84 10.09 -5.64
CA CYS A 27 0.77 9.64 -4.75
C CYS A 27 -0.13 10.83 -4.43
N ASN A 28 -1.41 10.58 -4.27
CA ASN A 28 -2.40 11.55 -3.79
C ASN A 28 -2.42 11.68 -2.27
N PHE A 29 -1.69 10.82 -1.54
CA PHE A 29 -1.51 10.91 -0.09
C PHE A 29 -0.13 11.46 0.25
N ARG A 30 0.01 11.97 1.49
CA ARG A 30 1.25 12.46 2.09
C ARG A 30 1.46 11.86 3.47
N CYS A 31 1.23 10.53 3.56
CA CYS A 31 1.37 9.80 4.82
C CYS A 31 2.75 10.07 5.43
N PRO A 32 2.86 10.60 6.65
CA PRO A 32 4.16 10.98 7.22
C PRO A 32 5.11 9.78 7.39
N PHE A 33 4.55 8.59 7.56
CA PHE A 33 5.28 7.32 7.70
C PHE A 33 5.50 6.58 6.36
N CYS A 34 5.31 7.24 5.21
CA CYS A 34 5.50 6.63 3.91
C CYS A 34 6.98 6.26 3.69
N HIS A 35 7.27 4.98 3.41
CA HIS A 35 8.63 4.49 3.13
C HIS A 35 9.12 4.83 1.72
N ASN A 36 8.21 5.21 0.83
CA ASN A 36 8.48 5.60 -0.55
C ASN A 36 8.47 7.13 -0.70
N GLY A 37 9.05 7.86 0.26
CA GLY A 37 9.01 9.32 0.29
C GLY A 37 9.56 9.96 -0.99
N GLU A 38 10.62 9.41 -1.56
CA GLU A 38 11.22 9.87 -2.82
C GLU A 38 10.23 9.81 -3.99
N LEU A 39 9.45 8.72 -4.11
CA LEU A 39 8.43 8.58 -5.16
C LEU A 39 7.26 9.56 -5.00
N VAL A 40 7.07 10.11 -3.80
CA VAL A 40 5.96 10.98 -3.44
C VAL A 40 6.31 12.46 -3.50
N LEU A 41 7.52 12.83 -3.01
CA LEU A 41 7.94 14.24 -2.89
C LEU A 41 8.48 14.80 -4.20
N ASP A 42 9.19 13.99 -4.95
CA ASP A 42 9.92 14.46 -6.12
C ASP A 42 9.69 13.55 -7.34
N PRO A 43 8.42 13.46 -7.78
CA PRO A 43 8.09 12.70 -8.97
C PRO A 43 8.82 13.28 -10.19
N GLY A 44 9.41 12.41 -11.01
CA GLY A 44 10.19 12.77 -12.18
C GLY A 44 11.67 13.00 -11.95
N CYS A 45 12.17 13.11 -10.71
CA CYS A 45 13.61 13.23 -10.41
C CYS A 45 14.30 11.88 -10.20
N GLN A 46 13.55 10.82 -9.98
CA GLN A 46 14.10 9.47 -9.87
C GLN A 46 14.35 8.87 -11.25
N PRO A 47 15.40 8.03 -11.42
CA PRO A 47 15.62 7.32 -12.68
C PRO A 47 14.39 6.50 -13.06
N SER A 48 13.90 6.65 -14.29
CA SER A 48 12.81 5.85 -14.81
C SER A 48 13.33 4.54 -15.41
N VAL A 49 12.54 3.48 -15.26
CA VAL A 49 12.78 2.19 -15.91
C VAL A 49 11.86 2.11 -17.14
N PRO A 50 12.41 1.92 -18.35
CA PRO A 50 11.59 1.81 -19.55
C PRO A 50 10.58 0.66 -19.43
N GLU A 51 9.34 0.91 -19.81
CA GLU A 51 8.28 -0.11 -19.81
C GLU A 51 8.67 -1.35 -20.62
N GLU A 52 9.37 -1.14 -21.74
CA GLU A 52 9.86 -2.18 -22.62
C GLU A 52 10.87 -3.09 -21.92
N GLU A 53 11.73 -2.54 -21.04
CA GLU A 53 12.67 -3.32 -20.25
C GLU A 53 11.95 -4.25 -19.29
N VAL A 54 10.93 -3.75 -18.59
CA VAL A 54 10.09 -4.54 -17.68
C VAL A 54 9.42 -5.67 -18.45
N LEU A 55 8.74 -5.37 -19.56
CA LEU A 55 8.03 -6.37 -20.37
C LEU A 55 8.97 -7.41 -20.98
N ALA A 56 10.14 -6.99 -21.47
CA ALA A 56 11.15 -7.91 -21.96
C ALA A 56 11.66 -8.86 -20.87
N TYR A 57 11.88 -8.35 -19.66
CA TYR A 57 12.25 -9.15 -18.51
C TYR A 57 11.15 -10.16 -18.15
N LEU A 58 9.89 -9.73 -18.04
CA LEU A 58 8.76 -10.59 -17.73
C LEU A 58 8.63 -11.70 -18.77
N LYS A 59 8.71 -11.37 -20.07
CA LYS A 59 8.70 -12.36 -21.16
C LYS A 59 9.80 -13.41 -21.02
N LYS A 60 11.02 -13.01 -20.65
CA LYS A 60 12.15 -13.90 -20.43
C LYS A 60 11.98 -14.82 -19.21
N ARG A 61 11.12 -14.43 -18.28
CA ARG A 61 10.91 -15.12 -16.99
C ARG A 61 9.61 -15.92 -16.93
N GLN A 62 8.89 -16.06 -18.05
CA GLN A 62 7.72 -16.95 -18.12
C GLN A 62 8.10 -18.37 -17.68
N GLY A 63 7.24 -19.00 -16.89
CA GLY A 63 7.48 -20.31 -16.30
C GLY A 63 8.36 -20.31 -15.03
N ILE A 64 8.97 -19.17 -14.66
CA ILE A 64 9.74 -18.99 -13.41
C ILE A 64 8.99 -18.06 -12.47
N LEU A 65 8.70 -16.83 -12.92
CA LEU A 65 7.83 -15.93 -12.19
C LEU A 65 6.38 -16.39 -12.29
N GLN A 66 5.65 -16.22 -11.20
CA GLN A 66 4.26 -16.66 -11.03
C GLN A 66 3.28 -15.49 -10.98
N GLY A 67 3.79 -14.25 -10.95
CA GLY A 67 2.95 -13.06 -10.90
C GLY A 67 3.72 -11.76 -10.94
N VAL A 68 2.98 -10.66 -11.05
CA VAL A 68 3.51 -9.29 -11.02
C VAL A 68 2.74 -8.48 -10.00
N CYS A 69 3.46 -7.79 -9.12
CA CYS A 69 2.89 -6.82 -8.18
C CYS A 69 3.08 -5.40 -8.72
N ILE A 70 2.03 -4.62 -8.75
CA ILE A 70 2.07 -3.21 -9.12
C ILE A 70 1.83 -2.40 -7.85
N THR A 71 2.78 -1.55 -7.49
CA THR A 71 2.83 -0.77 -6.25
C THR A 71 3.56 0.57 -6.48
N GLY A 72 4.13 1.17 -5.44
CA GLY A 72 4.97 2.38 -5.53
C GLY A 72 4.40 3.54 -4.74
N GLY A 73 4.09 4.65 -5.41
CA GLY A 73 3.27 5.73 -4.88
C GLY A 73 1.80 5.28 -4.83
N GLU A 74 0.99 5.73 -5.79
CA GLU A 74 -0.37 5.20 -5.98
C GLU A 74 -0.57 4.83 -7.46
N PRO A 75 -0.59 3.54 -7.79
CA PRO A 75 -0.70 3.08 -9.18
C PRO A 75 -1.98 3.55 -9.89
N THR A 76 -3.09 3.69 -9.17
CA THR A 76 -4.37 4.10 -9.76
C THR A 76 -4.39 5.55 -10.27
N LEU A 77 -3.35 6.34 -10.02
CA LEU A 77 -3.15 7.68 -10.58
C LEU A 77 -2.52 7.64 -11.97
N GLN A 78 -1.90 6.54 -12.37
CA GLN A 78 -1.20 6.43 -13.64
C GLN A 78 -2.18 6.32 -14.80
N ARG A 79 -2.14 7.28 -15.72
CA ARG A 79 -3.06 7.34 -16.89
C ARG A 79 -2.94 6.11 -17.80
N ASP A 80 -1.74 5.56 -17.91
CA ASP A 80 -1.46 4.41 -18.77
C ASP A 80 -1.46 3.06 -18.02
N LEU A 81 -1.86 3.03 -16.74
CA LEU A 81 -1.92 1.80 -15.94
C LEU A 81 -2.67 0.69 -16.67
N ARG A 82 -3.88 0.95 -17.13
CA ARG A 82 -4.72 0.00 -17.84
C ARG A 82 -4.01 -0.66 -19.03
N LYS A 83 -3.35 0.14 -19.87
CA LYS A 83 -2.61 -0.37 -21.05
C LYS A 83 -1.42 -1.24 -20.64
N PHE A 84 -0.73 -0.86 -19.57
CA PHE A 84 0.39 -1.62 -19.05
C PHE A 84 -0.06 -2.96 -18.48
N LEU A 85 -1.15 -2.99 -17.70
CA LEU A 85 -1.73 -4.21 -17.17
C LEU A 85 -2.16 -5.16 -18.30
N GLN A 86 -2.78 -4.64 -19.38
CA GLN A 86 -3.14 -5.43 -20.56
C GLN A 86 -1.92 -6.13 -21.16
N LYS A 87 -0.80 -5.42 -21.34
CA LYS A 87 0.45 -6.02 -21.86
C LYS A 87 1.01 -7.13 -20.93
N ILE A 88 0.87 -6.97 -19.61
CA ILE A 88 1.26 -8.01 -18.65
C ILE A 88 0.32 -9.22 -18.75
N LYS A 89 -0.99 -8.98 -18.92
CA LYS A 89 -1.99 -10.04 -19.14
C LYS A 89 -1.75 -10.81 -20.44
N GLU A 90 -1.29 -10.17 -21.51
CA GLU A 90 -0.86 -10.84 -22.75
C GLU A 90 0.33 -11.79 -22.53
N LEU A 91 1.12 -11.58 -21.49
CA LEU A 91 2.17 -12.49 -21.03
C LEU A 91 1.67 -13.55 -20.04
N GLU A 92 0.35 -13.63 -19.82
CA GLU A 92 -0.33 -14.62 -18.97
C GLU A 92 0.05 -14.56 -17.47
N TYR A 93 0.51 -13.40 -16.98
CA TYR A 93 0.81 -13.23 -15.57
C TYR A 93 -0.43 -12.83 -14.75
N PRO A 94 -0.65 -13.48 -13.59
CA PRO A 94 -1.51 -12.92 -12.55
C PRO A 94 -0.95 -11.59 -12.05
N ILE A 95 -1.83 -10.62 -11.82
CA ILE A 95 -1.47 -9.27 -11.39
C ILE A 95 -2.06 -8.97 -10.02
N LYS A 96 -1.19 -8.56 -9.10
CA LYS A 96 -1.57 -7.99 -7.82
C LYS A 96 -1.45 -6.47 -7.87
N LEU A 97 -2.49 -5.78 -7.43
CA LEU A 97 -2.49 -4.33 -7.25
C LEU A 97 -2.39 -3.98 -5.76
N ASP A 98 -1.41 -3.15 -5.41
CA ASP A 98 -1.36 -2.44 -4.14
C ASP A 98 -1.93 -1.04 -4.34
N THR A 99 -2.88 -0.62 -3.51
CA THR A 99 -3.52 0.68 -3.66
C THR A 99 -3.94 1.27 -2.31
N ASN A 100 -4.00 2.58 -2.22
CA ASN A 100 -4.57 3.29 -1.09
C ASN A 100 -6.12 3.37 -1.15
N GLY A 101 -6.72 2.93 -2.24
CA GLY A 101 -8.16 2.85 -2.42
C GLY A 101 -8.89 4.17 -2.65
N TYR A 102 -8.19 5.29 -2.86
CA TYR A 102 -8.83 6.60 -3.01
C TYR A 102 -9.41 6.87 -4.42
N MET A 103 -9.21 5.93 -5.34
CA MET A 103 -9.73 6.00 -6.71
C MET A 103 -10.69 4.83 -6.99
N PRO A 104 -11.88 4.78 -6.33
CA PRO A 104 -12.80 3.65 -6.44
C PRO A 104 -13.25 3.37 -7.86
N GLY A 105 -13.48 4.40 -8.68
CA GLY A 105 -13.86 4.23 -10.08
C GLY A 105 -12.81 3.49 -10.90
N VAL A 106 -11.53 3.84 -10.74
CA VAL A 106 -10.42 3.15 -11.42
C VAL A 106 -10.32 1.69 -10.94
N LEU A 107 -10.42 1.47 -9.63
CA LEU A 107 -10.41 0.12 -9.05
C LEU A 107 -11.53 -0.74 -9.64
N TRP A 108 -12.74 -0.18 -9.72
CA TRP A 108 -13.89 -0.86 -10.30
C TRP A 108 -13.69 -1.22 -11.78
N GLU A 109 -13.20 -0.28 -12.60
CA GLU A 109 -12.90 -0.52 -14.02
C GLU A 109 -11.89 -1.65 -14.20
N LEU A 110 -10.78 -1.64 -13.45
CA LEU A 110 -9.76 -2.69 -13.53
C LEU A 110 -10.29 -4.08 -13.17
N LEU A 111 -11.21 -4.14 -12.21
CA LEU A 111 -11.88 -5.38 -11.82
C LEU A 111 -12.84 -5.87 -12.90
N GLN A 112 -13.67 -4.98 -13.47
CA GLN A 112 -14.61 -5.33 -14.53
C GLN A 112 -13.92 -5.85 -15.81
N GLU A 113 -12.72 -5.34 -16.08
CA GLU A 113 -11.91 -5.76 -17.22
C GLU A 113 -11.02 -6.97 -16.93
N HIS A 114 -11.11 -7.56 -15.74
CA HIS A 114 -10.28 -8.69 -15.29
C HIS A 114 -8.76 -8.44 -15.43
N LEU A 115 -8.33 -7.18 -15.25
CA LEU A 115 -6.93 -6.80 -15.36
C LEU A 115 -6.11 -7.06 -14.09
N ILE A 116 -6.79 -7.31 -12.96
CA ILE A 116 -6.15 -7.60 -11.68
C ILE A 116 -6.76 -8.86 -11.06
N ASP A 117 -5.91 -9.67 -10.42
CA ASP A 117 -6.28 -10.97 -9.87
C ASP A 117 -6.22 -10.97 -8.32
N TYR A 118 -5.57 -9.99 -7.74
CA TYR A 118 -5.47 -9.80 -6.30
C TYR A 118 -5.36 -8.30 -5.96
N VAL A 119 -6.00 -7.86 -4.90
CA VAL A 119 -5.84 -6.49 -4.39
C VAL A 119 -5.38 -6.50 -2.94
N ALA A 120 -4.31 -5.75 -2.63
CA ALA A 120 -3.99 -5.37 -1.28
C ALA A 120 -4.27 -3.88 -1.11
N MET A 121 -5.33 -3.54 -0.38
CA MET A 121 -5.70 -2.15 -0.15
C MET A 121 -5.28 -1.70 1.25
N ASP A 122 -4.67 -0.53 1.32
CA ASP A 122 -4.27 0.06 2.58
C ASP A 122 -5.47 0.72 3.29
N ILE A 123 -5.69 0.36 4.54
CA ILE A 123 -6.53 1.09 5.49
C ILE A 123 -5.58 1.88 6.37
N LYS A 124 -5.53 3.20 6.20
CA LYS A 124 -4.48 4.01 6.85
C LYS A 124 -4.73 4.22 8.34
N ALA A 125 -6.01 4.30 8.78
CA ALA A 125 -6.43 4.49 10.17
C ALA A 125 -7.94 4.23 10.31
N SER A 126 -8.53 4.48 11.49
CA SER A 126 -9.98 4.62 11.64
C SER A 126 -10.51 5.82 10.86
N ARG A 127 -11.82 5.90 10.64
CA ARG A 127 -12.45 6.99 9.88
C ARG A 127 -12.05 8.37 10.40
N ASP A 128 -12.13 8.55 11.71
CA ASP A 128 -11.88 9.84 12.35
C ASP A 128 -10.40 10.29 12.28
N ASN A 129 -9.48 9.31 12.21
CA ASN A 129 -8.04 9.55 12.17
C ASN A 129 -7.45 9.43 10.75
N TYR A 130 -8.27 9.07 9.76
CA TYR A 130 -7.78 8.73 8.43
C TYR A 130 -7.07 9.88 7.72
N ALA A 131 -7.65 11.10 7.78
CA ALA A 131 -7.06 12.29 7.15
C ALA A 131 -5.66 12.58 7.69
N ARG A 132 -5.46 12.46 9.03
CA ARG A 132 -4.16 12.59 9.67
C ARG A 132 -3.16 11.53 9.21
N ALA A 133 -3.57 10.28 9.15
CA ALA A 133 -2.73 9.17 8.70
C ALA A 133 -2.38 9.27 7.20
N ALA A 134 -3.32 9.75 6.38
CA ALA A 134 -3.10 10.02 4.95
C ALA A 134 -2.29 11.30 4.69
N GLY A 135 -2.07 12.14 5.70
CA GLY A 135 -1.38 13.43 5.58
C GLY A 135 -2.14 14.45 4.73
N LEU A 136 -3.47 14.44 4.81
CA LEU A 136 -4.35 15.31 4.05
C LEU A 136 -5.19 16.20 5.00
N PRO A 137 -5.32 17.52 4.73
CA PRO A 137 -6.15 18.41 5.54
C PRO A 137 -7.65 18.10 5.41
N HIS A 138 -8.07 17.64 4.24
CA HIS A 138 -9.44 17.24 3.93
C HIS A 138 -9.42 15.93 3.16
N MET A 139 -10.33 15.04 3.51
CA MET A 139 -10.44 13.72 2.89
C MET A 139 -11.90 13.31 2.72
N GLU A 140 -12.24 12.84 1.51
CA GLU A 140 -13.53 12.23 1.23
C GLU A 140 -13.48 10.75 1.64
N ILE A 141 -13.79 10.46 2.91
CA ILE A 141 -13.72 9.09 3.46
C ILE A 141 -14.67 8.13 2.71
N SER A 142 -15.74 8.65 2.13
CA SER A 142 -16.68 7.90 1.29
C SER A 142 -16.01 7.16 0.13
N ARG A 143 -14.93 7.71 -0.43
CA ARG A 143 -14.15 7.03 -1.49
C ARG A 143 -13.50 5.75 -1.00
N ILE A 144 -12.98 5.77 0.23
CA ILE A 144 -12.41 4.57 0.86
C ILE A 144 -13.51 3.55 1.15
N GLU A 145 -14.67 4.02 1.65
CA GLU A 145 -15.83 3.17 1.90
C GLU A 145 -16.35 2.49 0.62
N GLU A 146 -16.40 3.24 -0.47
CA GLU A 146 -16.76 2.72 -1.79
C GLU A 146 -15.78 1.65 -2.25
N SER A 147 -14.47 1.89 -2.16
CA SER A 147 -13.44 0.89 -2.52
C SER A 147 -13.51 -0.37 -1.65
N ILE A 148 -13.77 -0.23 -0.34
CA ILE A 148 -14.03 -1.37 0.54
C ILE A 148 -15.24 -2.17 0.05
N GLY A 149 -16.33 -1.50 -0.29
CA GLY A 149 -17.56 -2.11 -0.82
C GLY A 149 -17.31 -2.85 -2.15
N ILE A 150 -16.59 -2.21 -3.06
CA ILE A 150 -16.19 -2.80 -4.35
C ILE A 150 -15.41 -4.10 -4.13
N LEU A 151 -14.38 -4.09 -3.27
CA LEU A 151 -13.56 -5.27 -3.02
C LEU A 151 -14.37 -6.40 -2.37
N LYS A 152 -15.25 -6.10 -1.41
CA LYS A 152 -16.11 -7.10 -0.79
C LYS A 152 -17.05 -7.80 -1.78
N SER A 153 -17.42 -7.14 -2.86
CA SER A 153 -18.30 -7.69 -3.91
C SER A 153 -17.57 -8.14 -5.18
N SER A 154 -16.24 -7.98 -5.24
CA SER A 154 -15.48 -8.18 -6.48
C SER A 154 -15.35 -9.63 -6.94
N GLY A 155 -15.45 -10.59 -6.03
CA GLY A 155 -15.24 -12.01 -6.31
C GLY A 155 -13.77 -12.44 -6.47
N ILE A 156 -12.81 -11.51 -6.50
CA ILE A 156 -11.37 -11.84 -6.50
C ILE A 156 -10.79 -11.88 -5.09
N PRO A 157 -9.67 -12.57 -4.86
CA PRO A 157 -8.93 -12.51 -3.60
C PRO A 157 -8.46 -11.08 -3.30
N TYR A 158 -8.63 -10.64 -2.06
CA TYR A 158 -8.12 -9.36 -1.59
C TYR A 158 -7.73 -9.41 -0.12
N ALA A 159 -6.97 -8.42 0.30
CA ALA A 159 -6.66 -8.19 1.70
C ALA A 159 -6.64 -6.69 2.01
N PHE A 160 -6.95 -6.34 3.26
CA PHE A 160 -6.64 -5.03 3.78
C PHE A 160 -5.34 -5.08 4.58
N ARG A 161 -4.64 -3.95 4.65
CA ARG A 161 -3.42 -3.83 5.46
C ARG A 161 -3.31 -2.45 6.10
N THR A 162 -2.69 -2.39 7.27
CA THR A 162 -2.36 -1.14 7.96
C THR A 162 -0.92 -1.18 8.42
N THR A 163 -0.12 -0.18 8.04
CA THR A 163 1.16 0.08 8.70
C THR A 163 0.87 0.76 10.03
N VAL A 164 1.22 0.09 11.12
CA VAL A 164 0.87 0.50 12.49
C VAL A 164 1.99 1.35 13.06
N VAL A 165 1.70 2.62 13.40
CA VAL A 165 2.69 3.64 13.76
C VAL A 165 2.31 4.32 15.06
N LYS A 166 3.20 4.30 16.08
CA LYS A 166 3.07 5.15 17.28
C LYS A 166 3.11 6.62 16.86
N GLY A 167 2.33 7.46 17.52
CA GLY A 167 2.15 8.85 17.11
C GLY A 167 1.02 9.05 16.09
N ILE A 168 0.58 8.00 15.37
CA ILE A 168 -0.60 8.01 14.51
C ILE A 168 -1.73 7.17 15.11
N HIS A 169 -1.45 5.93 15.49
CA HIS A 169 -2.45 4.96 15.93
C HIS A 169 -2.48 4.77 17.44
N THR A 170 -3.62 4.30 17.93
CA THR A 170 -3.81 3.79 19.28
C THR A 170 -4.30 2.35 19.24
N VAL A 171 -4.03 1.56 20.28
CA VAL A 171 -4.50 0.15 20.34
C VAL A 171 -6.03 0.06 20.21
N GLY A 172 -6.76 0.95 20.88
CA GLY A 172 -8.23 0.95 20.91
C GLY A 172 -8.89 1.20 19.54
N GLU A 173 -8.23 1.95 18.66
CA GLU A 173 -8.70 2.28 17.31
C GLU A 173 -8.92 1.04 16.44
N PHE A 174 -8.18 -0.04 16.68
CA PHE A 174 -8.27 -1.26 15.87
C PHE A 174 -9.60 -2.00 16.03
N LYS A 175 -10.34 -1.76 17.09
CA LYS A 175 -11.72 -2.26 17.20
C LYS A 175 -12.65 -1.61 16.16
N GLU A 176 -12.48 -0.31 15.91
CA GLU A 176 -13.28 0.43 14.92
C GLU A 176 -12.87 0.08 13.49
N ILE A 177 -11.56 -0.02 13.24
CA ILE A 177 -11.04 -0.51 11.96
C ILE A 177 -11.62 -1.90 11.67
N GLY A 178 -11.57 -2.82 12.65
CA GLY A 178 -12.11 -4.17 12.49
C GLY A 178 -13.59 -4.19 12.09
N ARG A 179 -14.42 -3.37 12.74
CA ARG A 179 -15.83 -3.22 12.37
C ARG A 179 -16.04 -2.69 10.95
N TRP A 180 -15.20 -1.75 10.56
CA TRP A 180 -15.29 -1.11 9.24
C TRP A 180 -14.97 -2.08 8.11
N ILE A 181 -13.95 -2.91 8.30
CA ILE A 181 -13.53 -3.92 7.31
C ILE A 181 -14.14 -5.30 7.55
N GLU A 182 -15.21 -5.40 8.38
CA GLU A 182 -15.84 -6.66 8.75
C GLU A 182 -16.14 -7.52 7.53
N GLY A 183 -15.86 -8.83 7.65
CA GLY A 183 -16.03 -9.81 6.57
C GLY A 183 -14.88 -9.88 5.58
N CYS A 184 -13.81 -9.06 5.70
CA CYS A 184 -12.67 -9.22 4.82
C CYS A 184 -11.94 -10.56 5.09
N PRO A 185 -11.42 -11.22 4.02
CA PRO A 185 -10.78 -12.53 4.17
C PRO A 185 -9.45 -12.48 4.92
N ALA A 186 -8.66 -11.42 4.74
CA ALA A 186 -7.37 -11.25 5.39
C ALA A 186 -7.08 -9.78 5.72
N TYR A 187 -6.51 -9.55 6.91
CA TYR A 187 -6.02 -8.25 7.34
C TYR A 187 -4.59 -8.35 7.84
N TYR A 188 -3.72 -7.49 7.30
CA TYR A 188 -2.31 -7.45 7.67
C TYR A 188 -2.01 -6.23 8.53
N LEU A 189 -1.50 -6.47 9.74
CA LEU A 189 -0.92 -5.45 10.61
C LEU A 189 0.59 -5.44 10.36
N GLN A 190 1.09 -4.39 9.75
CA GLN A 190 2.49 -4.23 9.41
C GLN A 190 3.16 -3.31 10.42
N SER A 191 4.17 -3.81 11.12
CA SER A 191 4.97 -2.98 12.03
C SER A 191 5.69 -1.88 11.25
N TYR A 192 5.62 -0.67 11.76
CA TYR A 192 6.40 0.44 11.24
C TYR A 192 7.90 0.17 11.41
N GLN A 193 8.65 0.45 10.38
CA GLN A 193 10.12 0.43 10.40
C GLN A 193 10.62 1.79 9.95
N GLU A 194 11.34 2.47 10.81
CA GLU A 194 11.91 3.76 10.48
C GLU A 194 13.10 3.58 9.51
N ASN A 195 13.12 4.38 8.45
CA ASN A 195 14.26 4.49 7.55
C ASN A 195 14.43 5.94 7.06
N ASP A 196 15.54 6.24 6.41
CA ASP A 196 15.86 7.59 5.94
C ASP A 196 14.94 8.06 4.81
N ASN A 197 14.29 7.14 4.08
CA ASN A 197 13.34 7.43 2.99
C ASN A 197 11.91 7.67 3.50
N CYS A 198 11.67 7.63 4.83
CA CYS A 198 10.38 8.03 5.36
C CYS A 198 10.09 9.50 5.07
N LEU A 199 8.91 9.78 4.53
CA LEU A 199 8.50 11.11 4.09
C LEU A 199 8.70 12.17 5.19
N TYR A 200 8.35 11.86 6.43
CA TYR A 200 8.57 12.72 7.58
C TYR A 200 10.05 13.11 7.78
N ARG A 201 10.99 12.15 7.63
CA ARG A 201 12.42 12.43 7.74
C ARG A 201 12.92 13.31 6.61
N MET A 202 12.50 13.00 5.39
CA MET A 202 12.91 13.78 4.20
C MET A 202 12.45 15.24 4.28
N THR A 203 11.23 15.48 4.77
CA THR A 203 10.72 16.85 4.94
C THR A 203 11.46 17.62 6.04
N GLN A 204 11.89 16.96 7.11
CA GLN A 204 12.69 17.60 8.17
C GLN A 204 14.10 17.96 7.73
N THR A 205 14.75 17.16 6.88
CA THR A 205 16.09 17.45 6.38
C THR A 205 16.08 18.64 5.37
N ALA A 206 15.00 18.81 4.61
CA ALA A 206 14.83 19.93 3.71
C ALA A 206 14.62 21.28 4.44
N GLU A 207 14.07 21.26 5.65
CA GLU A 207 13.79 22.43 6.50
C GLU A 207 14.89 22.68 7.55
N SER A 208 16.11 22.17 7.35
CA SER A 208 17.20 22.15 8.35
C SER A 208 17.67 23.52 8.89
N ASN A 209 17.06 24.65 8.46
CA ASN A 209 17.24 25.99 9.04
C ASN A 209 16.04 26.47 9.89
N ALA A 210 15.00 25.66 10.03
CA ALA A 210 13.86 26.02 10.88
C ALA A 210 14.02 25.38 12.28
N VAL A 211 13.74 26.17 13.30
CA VAL A 211 13.66 25.72 14.70
C VAL A 211 12.73 24.47 14.76
N LYS A 212 13.26 23.33 15.20
CA LYS A 212 12.47 22.12 15.42
C LYS A 212 11.23 22.53 16.23
N PRO A 213 10.00 22.27 15.76
CA PRO A 213 8.83 22.52 16.57
C PRO A 213 8.96 21.67 17.84
N SER A 214 8.93 22.32 18.99
CA SER A 214 8.87 21.68 20.29
C SER A 214 7.56 20.90 20.37
N GLY A 215 7.65 19.55 20.25
CA GLY A 215 6.49 18.65 20.22
C GLY A 215 6.34 17.83 18.95
N ALA A 216 7.38 17.69 18.12
CA ALA A 216 7.36 16.75 17.00
C ALA A 216 7.05 15.35 17.55
N GLU A 217 5.85 14.86 17.28
CA GLU A 217 5.45 13.49 17.60
C GLU A 217 6.44 12.54 16.93
N LEU A 218 7.28 11.89 17.72
CA LEU A 218 8.20 10.88 17.21
C LEU A 218 7.38 9.68 16.78
N PHE A 219 7.40 9.38 15.49
CA PHE A 219 6.84 8.14 14.98
C PHE A 219 7.71 6.96 15.46
N GLY A 220 7.05 5.86 15.81
CA GLY A 220 7.76 4.69 16.32
C GLY A 220 7.00 3.40 16.05
N ALA A 221 7.70 2.27 16.22
CA ALA A 221 7.10 0.96 16.17
C ALA A 221 6.39 0.63 17.49
N PHE A 222 5.30 -0.10 17.39
CA PHE A 222 4.66 -0.74 18.54
C PHE A 222 5.42 -2.02 18.91
N SER A 223 5.35 -2.41 20.19
CA SER A 223 5.88 -3.70 20.62
C SER A 223 5.06 -4.85 20.03
N ARG A 224 5.64 -6.05 20.09
CA ARG A 224 4.94 -7.26 19.66
C ARG A 224 3.63 -7.47 20.42
N GLU A 225 3.66 -7.27 21.74
CA GLU A 225 2.50 -7.41 22.62
C GLU A 225 1.40 -6.42 22.27
N GLU A 226 1.76 -5.17 21.96
CA GLU A 226 0.80 -4.14 21.54
C GLU A 226 0.17 -4.51 20.18
N LEU A 227 0.97 -5.02 19.23
CA LEU A 227 0.46 -5.49 17.93
C LEU A 227 -0.45 -6.72 18.06
N GLU A 228 -0.13 -7.64 18.96
CA GLU A 228 -0.98 -8.79 19.27
C GLU A 228 -2.31 -8.35 19.91
N GLN A 229 -2.31 -7.37 20.80
CA GLN A 229 -3.54 -6.78 21.34
C GLN A 229 -4.41 -6.16 20.25
N MET A 230 -3.82 -5.41 19.32
CA MET A 230 -4.54 -4.87 18.16
C MET A 230 -5.13 -5.99 17.29
N ALA A 231 -4.34 -7.04 17.03
CA ALA A 231 -4.79 -8.21 16.28
C ALA A 231 -5.99 -8.89 16.95
N GLU A 232 -5.99 -9.06 18.27
CA GLU A 232 -7.12 -9.63 19.02
C GLU A 232 -8.39 -8.79 18.88
N LEU A 233 -8.28 -7.45 18.89
CA LEU A 233 -9.42 -6.56 18.72
C LEU A 233 -10.07 -6.70 17.33
N VAL A 234 -9.29 -7.04 16.30
CA VAL A 234 -9.77 -7.16 14.91
C VAL A 234 -10.25 -8.57 14.59
N ARG A 235 -9.67 -9.60 15.21
CA ARG A 235 -9.83 -11.03 14.84
C ARG A 235 -11.27 -11.50 14.73
N LYS A 236 -12.17 -10.95 15.53
CA LYS A 236 -13.60 -11.30 15.51
C LYS A 236 -14.38 -10.75 14.32
N TYR A 237 -13.79 -9.82 13.57
CA TYR A 237 -14.44 -9.16 12.44
C TYR A 237 -13.95 -9.67 11.08
N VAL A 238 -12.74 -10.27 11.05
CA VAL A 238 -12.07 -10.64 9.80
C VAL A 238 -11.70 -12.12 9.76
N GLY A 239 -11.50 -12.67 8.57
CA GLY A 239 -11.21 -14.10 8.42
C GLY A 239 -9.84 -14.48 8.98
N LYS A 240 -8.80 -13.68 8.69
CA LYS A 240 -7.42 -13.93 9.15
C LYS A 240 -6.73 -12.61 9.49
N VAL A 241 -6.01 -12.58 10.62
CA VAL A 241 -5.11 -11.47 10.96
C VAL A 241 -3.66 -11.97 10.91
N VAL A 242 -2.79 -11.22 10.24
CA VAL A 242 -1.37 -11.55 10.08
C VAL A 242 -0.53 -10.37 10.52
N LEU A 243 0.41 -10.60 11.43
CA LEU A 243 1.43 -9.63 11.81
C LEU A 243 2.62 -9.72 10.85
N ARG A 244 3.10 -8.59 10.33
CA ARG A 244 4.27 -8.50 9.45
C ARG A 244 5.32 -7.53 10.00
N GLY A 245 6.59 -7.80 9.72
CA GLY A 245 7.69 -6.91 10.09
C GLY A 245 7.93 -6.82 11.60
N VAL A 246 7.40 -7.76 12.39
CA VAL A 246 7.63 -7.82 13.83
C VAL A 246 9.02 -8.42 14.05
N VAL A 247 9.96 -7.61 14.52
CA VAL A 247 11.30 -8.09 14.88
C VAL A 247 11.14 -8.97 16.11
N GLY A 248 11.62 -10.21 16.03
CA GLY A 248 11.71 -11.09 17.21
C GLY A 248 12.70 -10.52 18.21
N THR A 249 12.32 -10.50 19.49
CA THR A 249 13.25 -10.36 20.61
C THR A 249 14.06 -11.61 20.73
#